data_2ce5972e8f3063255f9b3a037cd2346d
#
_entry.id   2ce5972e8f3063255f9b3a037cd2346d
#
_cell.length_a   1.000
_cell.length_b   1.000
_cell.length_c   1.000
_cell.angle_alpha   90.00
_cell.angle_beta   90.00
_cell.angle_gamma   90.00
#
_symmetry.space_group_name_H-M   'P 1'
#
loop_
_entity.id
_entity.type
_entity.pdbx_description
1 polymer ?
#
loop_
_entity_poly.entity_id
_entity_poly.type
_entity_poly.pdbx_seq_one_letter_code
_entity_poly.pdbx_strand_id
1 'polypeptide(L)'
;IVLSFIDGETNITVNGEDVSKEIRSFEVNSNVSEISCIEGVRKILVKKQQEMGKNGGVVMEGRDITTVVYPNADVKIFLTAGIDERAERRAKEFSEKGTDVPIDKVKENLKNRDFIDSNREASPLKKAPDSIEVDTSNTTIEEQVKLILDQVKIIADKKRN
;
A
#
# COMPACT_ATOMS: atom_id res chain seq x y z
N ILE A 1 0.81 18.45 -0.40
CA ILE A 1 0.49 17.26 -1.21
C ILE A 1 -1.00 17.31 -1.50
N VAL A 2 -1.37 17.19 -2.77
CA VAL A 2 -2.75 17.09 -3.23
C VAL A 2 -2.90 15.77 -3.98
N LEU A 3 -3.98 15.04 -3.69
CA LEU A 3 -4.38 13.84 -4.42
C LEU A 3 -5.62 14.19 -5.25
N SER A 4 -5.60 13.79 -6.51
CA SER A 4 -6.77 13.88 -7.40
C SER A 4 -6.95 12.55 -8.13
N PHE A 5 -8.19 12.22 -8.47
CA PHE A 5 -8.53 11.01 -9.19
C PHE A 5 -9.08 11.41 -10.56
N ILE A 6 -8.33 11.14 -11.63
CA ILE A 6 -8.64 11.56 -13.00
C ILE A 6 -8.48 10.32 -13.90
N ASP A 7 -9.51 10.03 -14.70
CA ASP A 7 -9.51 8.92 -15.68
C ASP A 7 -9.15 7.55 -15.10
N GLY A 8 -9.56 7.29 -13.84
CA GLY A 8 -9.29 6.02 -13.16
C GLY A 8 -7.91 5.94 -12.49
N GLU A 9 -7.11 7.00 -12.56
CA GLU A 9 -5.78 7.05 -11.97
C GLU A 9 -5.66 8.08 -10.84
N THR A 10 -4.83 7.77 -9.85
CA THR A 10 -4.47 8.72 -8.79
C THR A 10 -3.30 9.57 -9.25
N ASN A 11 -3.54 10.88 -9.36
CA ASN A 11 -2.54 11.89 -9.64
C ASN A 11 -2.09 12.55 -8.34
N ILE A 12 -0.79 12.79 -8.21
CA ILE A 12 -0.19 13.32 -6.99
C ILE A 12 0.59 14.59 -7.32
N THR A 13 0.19 15.69 -6.67
CA THR A 13 0.85 16.99 -6.83
C THR A 13 1.53 17.38 -5.51
N VAL A 14 2.79 17.79 -5.59
CA VAL A 14 3.57 18.33 -4.46
C VAL A 14 3.97 19.76 -4.78
N ASN A 15 3.53 20.72 -3.95
CA ASN A 15 3.79 22.14 -4.15
C ASN A 15 3.40 22.70 -5.53
N GLY A 16 2.36 22.13 -6.15
CA GLY A 16 1.88 22.51 -7.47
C GLY A 16 2.53 21.75 -8.64
N GLU A 17 3.51 20.90 -8.39
CA GLU A 17 4.19 20.08 -9.40
C GLU A 17 3.63 18.66 -9.40
N ASP A 18 3.28 18.13 -10.57
CA ASP A 18 2.85 16.74 -10.72
C ASP A 18 4.06 15.82 -10.60
N VAL A 19 4.01 14.92 -9.62
CA VAL A 19 5.06 13.93 -9.34
C VAL A 19 4.56 12.49 -9.48
N SER A 20 3.45 12.29 -10.17
CA SER A 20 2.76 10.99 -10.26
C SER A 20 3.62 9.88 -10.88
N LYS A 21 4.53 10.23 -11.80
CA LYS A 21 5.46 9.29 -12.42
C LYS A 21 6.71 9.07 -11.56
N GLU A 22 7.30 10.15 -11.05
CA GLU A 22 8.54 10.16 -10.29
C GLU A 22 8.44 9.32 -9.02
N ILE A 23 7.33 9.41 -8.29
CA ILE A 23 7.12 8.62 -7.07
C ILE A 23 7.03 7.10 -7.31
N ARG A 24 6.83 6.68 -8.56
CA ARG A 24 6.76 5.28 -8.97
C ARG A 24 8.06 4.76 -9.57
N SER A 25 9.11 5.59 -9.64
CA SER A 25 10.42 5.22 -10.15
C SER A 25 11.09 4.14 -9.29
N PHE A 26 12.02 3.40 -9.88
CA PHE A 26 12.83 2.41 -9.15
C PHE A 26 13.63 3.08 -8.04
N GLU A 27 14.18 4.27 -8.28
CA GLU A 27 14.94 5.04 -7.30
C GLU A 27 14.12 5.36 -6.05
N VAL A 28 12.92 5.91 -6.21
CA VAL A 28 12.01 6.19 -5.08
C VAL A 28 11.63 4.90 -4.36
N ASN A 29 11.32 3.84 -5.10
CA ASN A 29 10.99 2.54 -4.52
C ASN A 29 12.15 1.95 -3.70
N SER A 30 13.39 2.20 -4.07
CA SER A 30 14.58 1.68 -3.38
C SER A 30 14.87 2.43 -2.08
N ASN A 31 14.48 3.70 -1.97
CA ASN A 31 14.83 4.56 -0.84
C ASN A 31 13.66 4.80 0.14
N VAL A 32 12.41 4.54 -0.27
CA VAL A 32 11.22 4.91 0.52
C VAL A 32 11.17 4.23 1.89
N SER A 33 11.65 3.01 2.04
CA SER A 33 11.61 2.29 3.32
C SER A 33 12.58 2.91 4.34
N GLU A 34 13.77 3.31 3.94
CA GLU A 34 14.73 4.00 4.81
C GLU A 34 14.18 5.35 5.29
N ILE A 35 13.66 6.17 4.38
CA ILE A 35 13.02 7.44 4.73
C ILE A 35 11.83 7.22 5.67
N SER A 36 11.09 6.12 5.48
CA SER A 36 9.94 5.79 6.32
C SER A 36 10.31 5.35 7.74
N CYS A 37 11.59 5.05 8.02
CA CYS A 37 12.07 4.78 9.37
C CYS A 37 12.23 6.05 10.21
N ILE A 38 12.29 7.22 9.58
CA ILE A 38 12.47 8.51 10.29
C ILE A 38 11.17 8.85 11.01
N GLU A 39 11.20 8.79 12.34
CA GLU A 39 10.01 8.98 13.19
C GLU A 39 9.26 10.29 12.91
N GLY A 40 10.00 11.40 12.74
CA GLY A 40 9.41 12.71 12.44
C GLY A 40 8.65 12.73 11.11
N VAL A 41 9.19 12.08 10.07
CA VAL A 41 8.53 11.93 8.78
C VAL A 41 7.24 11.11 8.95
N ARG A 42 7.32 10.00 9.66
CA ARG A 42 6.14 9.14 9.91
C ARG A 42 5.04 9.88 10.65
N LYS A 43 5.36 10.60 11.73
CA LYS A 43 4.35 11.37 12.49
C LYS A 43 3.59 12.35 11.60
N ILE A 44 4.29 13.06 10.72
CA ILE A 44 3.67 14.01 9.79
C ILE A 44 2.80 13.29 8.76
N LEU A 45 3.30 12.19 8.17
CA LEU A 45 2.56 11.45 7.14
C LEU A 45 1.33 10.75 7.72
N VAL A 46 1.43 10.09 8.87
CA VAL A 46 0.29 9.46 9.56
C VAL A 46 -0.81 10.49 9.83
N LYS A 47 -0.45 11.68 10.37
CA LYS A 47 -1.42 12.75 10.60
C LYS A 47 -2.12 13.17 9.31
N LYS A 48 -1.37 13.36 8.22
CA LYS A 48 -1.96 13.71 6.91
C LYS A 48 -2.88 12.62 6.37
N GLN A 49 -2.49 11.36 6.48
CA GLN A 49 -3.32 10.23 6.07
C GLN A 49 -4.61 10.16 6.89
N GLN A 50 -4.55 10.37 8.21
CA GLN A 50 -5.74 10.43 9.07
C GLN A 50 -6.67 11.60 8.71
N GLU A 51 -6.11 12.75 8.35
CA GLU A 51 -6.89 13.90 7.89
C GLU A 51 -7.64 13.60 6.58
N MET A 52 -7.04 12.84 5.65
CA MET A 52 -7.66 12.47 4.37
C MET A 52 -8.93 11.63 4.56
N GLY A 53 -8.94 10.72 5.52
CA GLY A 53 -10.09 9.82 5.73
C GLY A 53 -11.01 10.19 6.89
N LYS A 54 -10.86 11.36 7.50
CA LYS A 54 -11.65 11.77 8.68
C LYS A 54 -13.17 11.77 8.46
N ASN A 55 -13.61 11.95 7.21
CA ASN A 55 -15.03 11.98 6.84
C ASN A 55 -15.54 10.58 6.38
N GLY A 56 -14.73 9.53 6.45
CA GLY A 56 -15.08 8.21 5.93
C GLY A 56 -15.06 8.13 4.41
N GLY A 57 -15.57 7.00 3.87
CA GLY A 57 -15.66 6.78 2.42
C GLY A 57 -14.31 6.68 1.72
N VAL A 58 -13.29 6.17 2.41
CA VAL A 58 -11.92 6.06 1.88
C VAL A 58 -11.47 4.60 1.83
N VAL A 59 -10.74 4.26 0.78
CA VAL A 59 -9.93 3.03 0.69
C VAL A 59 -8.47 3.46 0.69
N MET A 60 -7.67 2.88 1.57
CA MET A 60 -6.26 3.23 1.70
C MET A 60 -5.41 1.97 1.82
N GLU A 61 -4.29 1.94 1.12
CA GLU A 61 -3.30 0.87 1.20
C GLU A 61 -1.99 1.36 1.79
N GLY A 62 -1.23 0.45 2.39
CA GLY A 62 0.08 0.77 2.99
C GLY A 62 0.56 -0.33 3.93
N ARG A 63 1.59 -0.03 4.71
CA ARG A 63 2.27 -0.98 5.59
C ARG A 63 1.70 -1.02 7.01
N ASP A 64 1.16 0.10 7.47
CA ASP A 64 0.69 0.32 8.84
C ASP A 64 -0.71 0.96 8.90
N ILE A 65 -1.45 0.89 7.79
CA ILE A 65 -2.79 1.52 7.70
C ILE A 65 -3.71 0.97 8.77
N THR A 66 -3.79 -0.35 8.90
CA THR A 66 -4.73 -1.03 9.81
C THR A 66 -4.28 -1.07 11.26
N THR A 67 -3.02 -0.71 11.55
CA THR A 67 -2.45 -0.76 12.91
C THR A 67 -2.18 0.62 13.50
N VAL A 68 -1.91 1.63 12.66
CA VAL A 68 -1.49 2.97 13.10
C VAL A 68 -2.36 4.07 12.49
N VAL A 69 -2.57 4.08 11.19
CA VAL A 69 -3.30 5.17 10.52
C VAL A 69 -4.79 5.09 10.82
N TYR A 70 -5.42 3.94 10.56
CA TYR A 70 -6.84 3.67 10.81
C TYR A 70 -7.04 2.38 11.61
N PRO A 71 -6.64 2.36 12.89
CA PRO A 71 -6.80 1.17 13.74
C PRO A 71 -8.26 0.79 13.99
N ASN A 72 -9.19 1.69 13.71
CA ASN A 72 -10.64 1.48 13.83
C ASN A 72 -11.35 1.46 12.47
N ALA A 73 -10.62 1.13 11.38
CA ALA A 73 -11.25 0.98 10.06
C ALA A 73 -12.34 -0.10 10.09
N ASP A 74 -13.41 0.12 9.33
CA ASP A 74 -14.55 -0.80 9.25
C ASP A 74 -14.16 -2.15 8.66
N VAL A 75 -13.29 -2.15 7.67
CA VAL A 75 -12.76 -3.34 7.01
C VAL A 75 -11.24 -3.24 7.00
N LYS A 76 -10.58 -4.29 7.50
CA LYS A 76 -9.13 -4.41 7.51
C LYS A 76 -8.72 -5.66 6.76
N ILE A 77 -7.97 -5.48 5.70
CA ILE A 77 -7.44 -6.58 4.87
C ILE A 77 -5.93 -6.58 4.99
N PHE A 78 -5.35 -7.75 5.22
CA PHE A 78 -3.92 -8.00 5.18
C PHE A 78 -3.63 -8.86 3.95
N LEU A 79 -3.08 -8.23 2.90
CA LEU A 79 -2.74 -8.92 1.65
C LEU A 79 -1.38 -9.59 1.77
N THR A 80 -1.30 -10.85 1.37
CA THR A 80 -0.05 -11.61 1.24
C THR A 80 0.13 -12.14 -0.18
N ALA A 81 1.37 -12.37 -0.58
CA ALA A 81 1.73 -13.10 -1.79
C ALA A 81 3.17 -13.62 -1.69
N GLY A 82 3.48 -14.68 -2.40
CA GLY A 82 4.83 -15.21 -2.53
C GLY A 82 5.82 -14.17 -3.04
N ILE A 83 7.09 -14.24 -2.58
CA ILE A 83 8.09 -13.25 -2.97
C ILE A 83 8.40 -13.30 -4.48
N ASP A 84 8.37 -14.49 -5.07
CA ASP A 84 8.64 -14.67 -6.50
C ASP A 84 7.53 -14.02 -7.33
N GLU A 85 6.31 -14.27 -6.98
CA GLU A 85 5.14 -13.70 -7.65
C GLU A 85 5.06 -12.17 -7.51
N ARG A 86 5.39 -11.63 -6.33
CA ARG A 86 5.50 -10.17 -6.15
C ARG A 86 6.62 -9.57 -6.99
N ALA A 87 7.75 -10.29 -7.14
CA ALA A 87 8.86 -9.85 -7.97
C ALA A 87 8.50 -9.85 -9.46
N GLU A 88 7.79 -10.87 -9.94
CA GLU A 88 7.29 -10.95 -11.32
C GLU A 88 6.32 -9.81 -11.63
N ARG A 89 5.31 -9.59 -10.77
CA ARG A 89 4.34 -8.49 -10.90
C ARG A 89 5.05 -7.14 -10.97
N ARG A 90 6.02 -6.93 -10.09
CA ARG A 90 6.76 -5.67 -10.01
C ARG A 90 7.70 -5.45 -11.20
N ALA A 91 8.37 -6.49 -11.67
CA ALA A 91 9.21 -6.42 -12.86
C ALA A 91 8.38 -6.09 -14.10
N LYS A 92 7.19 -6.69 -14.24
CA LYS A 92 6.23 -6.38 -15.30
C LYS A 92 5.78 -4.91 -15.24
N GLU A 93 5.42 -4.40 -14.06
CA GLU A 93 5.05 -2.98 -13.90
C GLU A 93 6.17 -2.01 -14.33
N PHE A 94 7.43 -2.34 -14.04
CA PHE A 94 8.56 -1.52 -14.49
C PHE A 94 8.73 -1.57 -16.01
N SER A 95 8.62 -2.77 -16.60
CA SER A 95 8.72 -2.94 -18.06
C SER A 95 7.60 -2.18 -18.80
N GLU A 96 6.36 -2.24 -18.32
CA GLU A 96 5.22 -1.50 -18.88
C GLU A 96 5.43 0.03 -18.84
N LYS A 97 6.25 0.51 -17.89
CA LYS A 97 6.66 1.92 -17.75
C LYS A 97 7.95 2.26 -18.49
N GLY A 98 8.46 1.32 -19.30
CA GLY A 98 9.68 1.53 -20.11
C GLY A 98 10.98 1.41 -19.32
N THR A 99 10.97 0.75 -18.16
CA THR A 99 12.17 0.54 -17.33
C THR A 99 12.39 -0.95 -17.14
N ASP A 100 13.40 -1.52 -17.77
CA ASP A 100 13.76 -2.93 -17.58
C ASP A 100 14.66 -3.10 -16.37
N VAL A 101 14.14 -3.75 -15.32
CA VAL A 101 14.88 -4.08 -14.11
C VAL A 101 14.99 -5.61 -14.02
N PRO A 102 16.21 -6.18 -13.86
CA PRO A 102 16.36 -7.62 -13.66
C PRO A 102 15.55 -8.12 -12.47
N ILE A 103 14.84 -9.24 -12.66
CA ILE A 103 13.93 -9.79 -11.64
C ILE A 103 14.62 -10.08 -10.31
N ASP A 104 15.88 -10.52 -10.35
CA ASP A 104 16.65 -10.77 -9.13
C ASP A 104 16.89 -9.49 -8.32
N LYS A 105 17.15 -8.36 -8.99
CA LYS A 105 17.25 -7.03 -8.34
C LYS A 105 15.92 -6.59 -7.75
N VAL A 106 14.81 -6.83 -8.45
CA VAL A 106 13.48 -6.54 -7.94
C VAL A 106 13.20 -7.37 -6.70
N LYS A 107 13.51 -8.68 -6.74
CA LYS A 107 13.32 -9.61 -5.62
C LYS A 107 14.16 -9.23 -4.40
N GLU A 108 15.42 -8.88 -4.61
CA GLU A 108 16.30 -8.38 -3.54
C GLU A 108 15.76 -7.11 -2.91
N ASN A 109 15.34 -6.14 -3.73
CA ASN A 109 14.73 -4.90 -3.25
C ASN A 109 13.47 -5.16 -2.42
N LEU A 110 12.57 -6.05 -2.87
CA LEU A 110 11.36 -6.41 -2.13
C LEU A 110 11.69 -7.06 -0.78
N LYS A 111 12.65 -7.98 -0.73
CA LYS A 111 13.10 -8.62 0.52
C LYS A 111 13.66 -7.59 1.50
N ASN A 112 14.51 -6.68 1.03
CA ASN A 112 15.08 -5.63 1.86
C ASN A 112 14.00 -4.70 2.42
N ARG A 113 13.04 -4.30 1.59
CA ARG A 113 11.91 -3.48 2.01
C ARG A 113 11.05 -4.18 3.06
N ASP A 114 10.70 -5.44 2.83
CA ASP A 114 9.91 -6.23 3.78
C ASP A 114 10.64 -6.35 5.12
N PHE A 115 11.95 -6.54 5.10
CA PHE A 115 12.77 -6.59 6.30
C PHE A 115 12.76 -5.23 7.04
N ILE A 116 13.04 -4.13 6.35
CA ILE A 116 13.03 -2.78 6.95
C ILE A 116 11.64 -2.45 7.50
N ASP A 117 10.59 -2.62 6.69
CA ASP A 117 9.23 -2.27 7.06
C ASP A 117 8.73 -3.09 8.27
N SER A 118 9.15 -4.36 8.41
CA SER A 118 8.74 -5.23 9.51
C SER A 118 9.53 -5.00 10.80
N ASN A 119 10.76 -4.51 10.71
CA ASN A 119 11.67 -4.39 11.86
C ASN A 119 11.87 -2.93 12.33
N ARG A 120 11.34 -1.94 11.61
CA ARG A 120 11.44 -0.53 12.06
C ARG A 120 10.71 -0.32 13.39
N GLU A 121 11.26 0.56 14.25
CA GLU A 121 10.69 0.87 15.55
C GLU A 121 9.35 1.60 15.43
N ALA A 122 9.28 2.60 14.54
CA ALA A 122 8.08 3.40 14.35
C ALA A 122 7.15 2.76 13.32
N SER A 123 5.95 2.35 13.74
CA SER A 123 4.88 1.84 12.88
C SER A 123 5.33 0.65 12.00
N PRO A 124 5.81 -0.47 12.55
CA PRO A 124 6.24 -1.62 11.76
C PRO A 124 5.08 -2.23 10.97
N LEU A 125 5.42 -2.89 9.85
CA LEU A 125 4.48 -3.72 9.11
C LEU A 125 4.05 -4.90 9.99
N LYS A 126 2.79 -4.88 10.42
CA LYS A 126 2.19 -5.95 11.22
C LYS A 126 0.75 -6.20 10.80
N LYS A 127 0.34 -7.45 10.83
CA LYS A 127 -1.06 -7.83 10.67
C LYS A 127 -1.84 -7.37 11.91
N ALA A 128 -2.90 -6.59 11.71
CA ALA A 128 -3.80 -6.25 12.81
C ALA A 128 -4.56 -7.52 13.27
N PRO A 129 -4.81 -7.69 14.60
CA PRO A 129 -5.46 -8.91 15.11
C PRO A 129 -6.83 -9.19 14.51
N ASP A 130 -7.56 -8.15 14.12
CA ASP A 130 -8.90 -8.17 13.54
C ASP A 130 -8.89 -8.04 12.01
N SER A 131 -7.74 -8.13 11.35
CA SER A 131 -7.65 -8.08 9.90
C SER A 131 -7.91 -9.46 9.27
N ILE A 132 -8.60 -9.44 8.14
CA ILE A 132 -8.82 -10.59 7.28
C ILE A 132 -7.58 -10.76 6.40
N GLU A 133 -6.96 -11.93 6.45
CA GLU A 133 -5.83 -12.24 5.58
C GLU A 133 -6.33 -12.76 4.23
N VAL A 134 -5.76 -12.22 3.16
CA VAL A 134 -6.05 -12.64 1.78
C VAL A 134 -4.73 -12.94 1.08
N ASP A 135 -4.50 -14.20 0.77
CA ASP A 135 -3.38 -14.64 -0.06
C ASP A 135 -3.72 -14.41 -1.54
N THR A 136 -2.90 -13.60 -2.18
CA THR A 136 -3.08 -13.21 -3.59
C THR A 136 -2.12 -13.92 -4.53
N SER A 137 -1.41 -14.96 -4.07
CA SER A 137 -0.36 -15.64 -4.84
C SER A 137 -0.86 -16.19 -6.18
N ASN A 138 -2.04 -16.80 -6.20
CA ASN A 138 -2.58 -17.49 -7.39
C ASN A 138 -3.92 -16.89 -7.83
N THR A 139 -4.12 -15.59 -7.66
CA THR A 139 -5.38 -14.92 -7.97
C THR A 139 -5.21 -13.79 -8.96
N THR A 140 -6.19 -13.59 -9.83
CA THR A 140 -6.26 -12.41 -10.69
C THR A 140 -6.69 -11.18 -9.90
N ILE A 141 -6.50 -9.98 -10.47
CA ILE A 141 -6.94 -8.72 -9.85
C ILE A 141 -8.46 -8.75 -9.62
N GLU A 142 -9.22 -9.25 -10.58
CA GLU A 142 -10.69 -9.35 -10.51
C GLU A 142 -11.14 -10.24 -9.36
N GLU A 143 -10.47 -11.38 -9.17
CA GLU A 143 -10.75 -12.30 -8.06
C GLU A 143 -10.42 -11.66 -6.71
N GLN A 144 -9.29 -10.96 -6.60
CA GLN A 144 -8.90 -10.21 -5.40
C GLN A 144 -9.94 -9.14 -5.06
N VAL A 145 -10.34 -8.33 -6.04
CA VAL A 145 -11.36 -7.29 -5.86
C VAL A 145 -12.67 -7.92 -5.41
N LYS A 146 -13.10 -9.03 -6.02
CA LYS A 146 -14.32 -9.73 -5.63
C LYS A 146 -14.27 -10.21 -4.18
N LEU A 147 -13.17 -10.88 -3.79
CA LEU A 147 -12.98 -11.34 -2.41
C LEU A 147 -13.09 -10.20 -1.40
N ILE A 148 -12.45 -9.07 -1.68
CA ILE A 148 -12.49 -7.90 -0.80
C ILE A 148 -13.90 -7.29 -0.75
N LEU A 149 -14.56 -7.13 -1.90
CA LEU A 149 -15.92 -6.60 -1.96
C LEU A 149 -16.93 -7.46 -1.21
N ASP A 150 -16.78 -8.78 -1.24
CA ASP A 150 -17.66 -9.68 -0.50
C ASP A 150 -17.49 -9.48 1.02
N GLN A 151 -16.27 -9.26 1.51
CA GLN A 151 -16.03 -8.91 2.92
C GLN A 151 -16.63 -7.54 3.29
N VAL A 152 -16.48 -6.54 2.41
CA VAL A 152 -17.08 -5.22 2.62
C VAL A 152 -18.60 -5.32 2.75
N LYS A 153 -19.27 -6.09 1.88
CA LYS A 153 -20.73 -6.31 1.94
C LYS A 153 -21.16 -6.95 3.25
N ILE A 154 -20.48 -8.03 3.67
CA ILE A 154 -20.78 -8.72 4.93
C ILE A 154 -20.72 -7.76 6.13
N ILE A 155 -19.71 -6.90 6.16
CA ILE A 155 -19.52 -5.94 7.27
C ILE A 155 -20.54 -4.81 7.19
N ALA A 156 -20.82 -4.29 5.98
CA ALA A 156 -21.84 -3.26 5.78
C ALA A 156 -23.24 -3.74 6.19
N ASP A 157 -23.60 -4.97 5.86
CA ASP A 157 -24.90 -5.54 6.23
C ASP A 157 -25.03 -5.74 7.75
N LYS A 158 -23.94 -6.14 8.43
CA LYS A 158 -23.90 -6.25 9.91
C LYS A 158 -24.07 -4.91 10.61
N LYS A 159 -23.68 -3.80 10.01
CA LYS A 159 -23.84 -2.45 10.58
C LYS A 159 -25.21 -1.82 10.35
N ARG A 160 -25.99 -2.35 9.39
CA ARG A 160 -27.35 -1.88 9.09
C ARG A 160 -28.42 -2.55 9.96
N ASN A 161 -28.08 -3.70 10.56
CA ASN A 161 -28.94 -4.45 11.47
C ASN A 161 -28.55 -4.17 12.93
#